data_a80d593500d872d7442d42ec5bcfb65f
#
_entry.id   a80d593500d872d7442d42ec5bcfb65f
#
_cell.length_a   1.000
_cell.length_b   1.000
_cell.length_c   1.000
_cell.angle_alpha   90.00
_cell.angle_beta   90.00
_cell.angle_gamma   90.00
#
_symmetry.space_group_name_H-M   'P 1'
#
loop_
_entity.id
_entity.type
_entity.pdbx_description
1 polymer ?
#
loop_
_entity_poly.entity_id
_entity_poly.type
_entity_poly.pdbx_seq_one_letter_code
_entity_poly.pdbx_strand_id
1 'polypeptide(L)'
;MTRKIISIVSLILVALLVVSCGSAQNSQPQAENSEDGQPIVLKVGASPVPHAEILNVVKPLLEAEGIELQIVEFADYNQPNLRLADKDLDANYFQHIPYLESFSNDHNLDLTYTAKVHIEPMGIYSEKIKDISELEDGAEIAIPNDPTNGGRALILLEQAGLLKIKEGVGITATVYDIVENPKNLKITELEAATLPRVLGDVAAAVINSNYALEAKFVPTKDALVLESPQDNPYVNILAVKSGREQDPAILKLITLLTSPEVKAFIEEKYSGSVLPAFGN
;
A
#
# COMPACT_ATOMS: atom_id res chain seq x y z
N MET A 1 -54.61 55.28 -40.74
CA MET A 1 -53.98 55.45 -42.08
C MET A 1 -52.98 54.36 -42.30
N THR A 2 -53.36 53.43 -43.12
CA THR A 2 -52.76 52.91 -44.36
C THR A 2 -51.52 52.08 -44.16
N ARG A 3 -51.64 50.84 -44.42
CA ARG A 3 -51.54 49.88 -45.54
C ARG A 3 -50.27 49.04 -45.38
N LYS A 4 -50.45 47.72 -45.19
CA LYS A 4 -50.38 46.58 -46.13
C LYS A 4 -49.09 46.55 -46.92
N ILE A 5 -48.36 45.40 -46.84
CA ILE A 5 -48.28 44.42 -47.96
C ILE A 5 -47.70 43.10 -47.46
N ILE A 6 -48.33 42.03 -47.85
CA ILE A 6 -48.10 40.63 -47.78
C ILE A 6 -47.08 40.22 -48.85
N SER A 7 -46.19 39.25 -48.59
CA SER A 7 -45.73 38.32 -49.62
C SER A 7 -45.34 36.99 -49.05
N ILE A 8 -46.01 36.02 -49.52
CA ILE A 8 -45.91 34.55 -49.37
C ILE A 8 -44.98 34.00 -50.47
N VAL A 9 -44.07 33.14 -50.18
CA VAL A 9 -43.55 32.07 -51.09
C VAL A 9 -43.01 30.95 -50.24
N SER A 10 -43.73 29.85 -50.09
CA SER A 10 -43.72 28.54 -50.73
C SER A 10 -42.39 27.76 -50.55
N LEU A 11 -42.39 26.78 -49.67
CA LEU A 11 -42.52 25.33 -49.87
C LEU A 11 -41.52 24.70 -50.86
N ILE A 12 -40.51 23.95 -50.38
CA ILE A 12 -40.09 22.70 -50.99
C ILE A 12 -39.60 21.74 -49.87
N LEU A 13 -40.34 20.66 -49.73
CA LEU A 13 -40.10 19.50 -48.90
C LEU A 13 -39.19 18.53 -49.71
N VAL A 14 -38.01 18.19 -49.19
CA VAL A 14 -37.26 17.00 -49.69
C VAL A 14 -36.90 16.15 -48.49
N ALA A 15 -37.62 15.05 -48.35
CA ALA A 15 -37.31 13.96 -47.45
C ALA A 15 -36.22 13.11 -48.10
N LEU A 16 -35.06 13.00 -47.46
CA LEU A 16 -34.02 12.02 -47.74
C LEU A 16 -33.91 11.10 -46.51
N LEU A 17 -34.51 9.93 -46.63
CA LEU A 17 -34.30 8.79 -45.76
C LEU A 17 -32.86 8.27 -46.01
N VAL A 18 -31.95 8.44 -45.05
CA VAL A 18 -30.71 7.69 -45.03
C VAL A 18 -30.84 6.63 -43.94
N VAL A 19 -30.99 5.39 -44.38
CA VAL A 19 -30.86 4.18 -43.58
C VAL A 19 -29.39 4.04 -43.23
N SER A 20 -29.00 4.32 -41.95
CA SER A 20 -27.68 4.03 -41.45
C SER A 20 -27.74 2.71 -40.67
N CYS A 21 -27.10 1.68 -41.24
CA CYS A 21 -26.82 0.41 -40.57
C CYS A 21 -26.01 0.69 -39.29
N GLY A 22 -26.56 0.29 -38.16
CA GLY A 22 -25.88 0.28 -36.88
C GLY A 22 -24.72 -0.71 -36.85
N SER A 23 -23.51 -0.16 -36.81
CA SER A 23 -22.34 -0.89 -36.28
C SER A 23 -22.29 -0.66 -34.78
N ALA A 24 -22.47 -1.72 -34.01
CA ALA A 24 -22.24 -1.66 -32.56
C ALA A 24 -20.74 -1.36 -32.32
N GLN A 25 -20.43 -0.11 -32.04
CA GLN A 25 -19.13 0.28 -31.54
C GLN A 25 -19.04 -0.09 -30.07
N ASN A 26 -18.16 -1.02 -29.80
CA ASN A 26 -17.73 -1.43 -28.47
C ASN A 26 -17.01 -0.23 -27.83
N SER A 27 -17.70 0.56 -27.02
CA SER A 27 -17.13 1.70 -26.32
C SER A 27 -16.28 1.18 -25.17
N GLN A 28 -14.98 1.03 -25.40
CA GLN A 28 -14.03 1.04 -24.29
C GLN A 28 -14.06 2.45 -23.65
N PRO A 29 -14.02 2.56 -22.32
CA PRO A 29 -13.89 3.86 -21.66
C PRO A 29 -12.53 4.46 -22.04
N GLN A 30 -12.52 5.45 -22.93
CA GLN A 30 -11.36 6.31 -23.10
C GLN A 30 -11.28 7.25 -21.89
N ALA A 31 -10.09 7.30 -21.27
CA ALA A 31 -9.77 8.34 -20.30
C ALA A 31 -10.07 9.71 -20.94
N GLU A 32 -10.88 10.52 -20.26
CA GLU A 32 -11.09 11.92 -20.66
C GLU A 32 -9.73 12.62 -20.56
N ASN A 33 -9.13 12.92 -21.72
CA ASN A 33 -8.02 13.86 -21.79
C ASN A 33 -8.50 15.22 -21.25
N SER A 34 -7.71 15.84 -20.37
CA SER A 34 -7.97 17.20 -19.92
C SER A 34 -8.22 18.11 -21.13
N GLU A 35 -9.22 18.98 -21.06
CA GLU A 35 -9.64 19.90 -22.15
C GLU A 35 -8.52 20.80 -22.70
N ASP A 36 -7.34 20.83 -22.06
CA ASP A 36 -6.19 21.69 -22.38
C ASP A 36 -4.92 20.94 -22.84
N GLY A 37 -4.94 19.63 -23.04
CA GLY A 37 -3.74 18.85 -23.44
C GLY A 37 -2.64 18.79 -22.38
N GLN A 38 -2.92 19.21 -21.14
CA GLN A 38 -2.02 19.07 -20.00
C GLN A 38 -2.14 17.65 -19.42
N PRO A 39 -1.03 17.02 -19.01
CA PRO A 39 -1.11 15.70 -18.38
C PRO A 39 -1.90 15.79 -17.07
N ILE A 40 -2.66 14.72 -16.78
CA ILE A 40 -3.29 14.55 -15.46
C ILE A 40 -2.18 14.24 -14.45
N VAL A 41 -2.02 15.10 -13.44
CA VAL A 41 -1.03 14.86 -12.37
C VAL A 41 -1.65 13.97 -11.31
N LEU A 42 -1.00 12.85 -10.98
CA LEU A 42 -1.39 11.92 -9.93
C LEU A 42 -0.29 11.86 -8.87
N LYS A 43 -0.54 12.37 -7.67
CA LYS A 43 0.40 12.39 -6.55
C LYS A 43 0.18 11.19 -5.65
N VAL A 44 1.17 10.31 -5.52
CA VAL A 44 1.09 9.09 -4.72
C VAL A 44 2.16 9.10 -3.63
N GLY A 45 1.72 9.03 -2.37
CA GLY A 45 2.61 8.87 -1.22
C GLY A 45 3.10 7.43 -1.08
N ALA A 46 4.40 7.21 -0.81
CA ALA A 46 4.97 5.87 -0.72
C ALA A 46 6.15 5.81 0.25
N SER A 47 6.45 4.63 0.80
CA SER A 47 7.77 4.37 1.40
C SER A 47 8.80 4.17 0.28
N PRO A 48 10.08 4.50 0.51
CA PRO A 48 11.11 4.40 -0.53
C PRO A 48 11.23 2.99 -1.14
N VAL A 49 11.26 1.96 -0.28
CA VAL A 49 11.40 0.54 -0.66
C VAL A 49 10.34 -0.27 0.07
N PRO A 50 9.63 -1.19 -0.57
CA PRO A 50 9.61 -1.51 -2.01
C PRO A 50 8.66 -0.61 -2.81
N HIS A 51 7.83 0.20 -2.16
CA HIS A 51 6.65 0.86 -2.69
C HIS A 51 6.98 1.86 -3.82
N ALA A 52 7.88 2.83 -3.57
CA ALA A 52 8.29 3.78 -4.60
C ALA A 52 9.02 3.09 -5.76
N GLU A 53 9.78 2.02 -5.49
CA GLU A 53 10.44 1.24 -6.54
C GLU A 53 9.42 0.54 -7.45
N ILE A 54 8.33 -0.01 -6.89
CA ILE A 54 7.22 -0.60 -7.65
C ILE A 54 6.47 0.48 -8.45
N LEU A 55 6.19 1.64 -7.85
CA LEU A 55 5.58 2.77 -8.55
C LEU A 55 6.44 3.28 -9.71
N ASN A 56 7.76 3.23 -9.59
CA ASN A 56 8.66 3.63 -10.68
C ASN A 56 8.61 2.68 -11.88
N VAL A 57 8.18 1.42 -11.71
CA VAL A 57 7.92 0.50 -12.83
C VAL A 57 6.74 0.97 -13.67
N VAL A 58 5.67 1.43 -13.01
CA VAL A 58 4.43 1.83 -13.70
C VAL A 58 4.46 3.29 -14.17
N LYS A 59 5.37 4.10 -13.67
CA LYS A 59 5.47 5.52 -14.01
C LYS A 59 5.55 5.79 -15.52
N PRO A 60 6.48 5.19 -16.31
CA PRO A 60 6.53 5.41 -17.75
C PRO A 60 5.31 4.89 -18.50
N LEU A 61 4.60 3.88 -17.95
CA LEU A 61 3.37 3.36 -18.52
C LEU A 61 2.20 4.33 -18.32
N LEU A 62 2.13 5.00 -17.18
CA LEU A 62 1.16 6.05 -16.90
C LEU A 62 1.43 7.30 -17.76
N GLU A 63 2.69 7.69 -17.93
CA GLU A 63 3.09 8.81 -18.78
C GLU A 63 2.65 8.60 -20.24
N ALA A 64 2.75 7.37 -20.76
CA ALA A 64 2.28 7.02 -22.10
C ALA A 64 0.74 7.15 -22.25
N GLU A 65 0.00 7.14 -21.14
CA GLU A 65 -1.45 7.33 -21.09
C GLU A 65 -1.86 8.77 -20.72
N GLY A 66 -0.89 9.71 -20.71
CA GLY A 66 -1.15 11.11 -20.38
C GLY A 66 -1.29 11.39 -18.90
N ILE A 67 -0.85 10.48 -18.01
CA ILE A 67 -0.89 10.65 -16.56
C ILE A 67 0.54 10.82 -16.03
N GLU A 68 0.86 11.99 -15.46
CA GLU A 68 2.11 12.27 -14.79
C GLU A 68 2.07 11.74 -13.35
N LEU A 69 2.79 10.65 -13.06
CA LEU A 69 2.92 10.12 -11.71
C LEU A 69 3.98 10.88 -10.92
N GLN A 70 3.56 11.57 -9.85
CA GLN A 70 4.44 12.21 -8.87
C GLN A 70 4.49 11.36 -7.60
N ILE A 71 5.64 10.72 -7.35
CA ILE A 71 5.87 9.90 -6.16
C ILE A 71 6.40 10.79 -5.05
N VAL A 72 5.72 10.81 -3.90
CA VAL A 72 6.12 11.54 -2.70
C VAL A 72 6.57 10.53 -1.66
N GLU A 73 7.88 10.49 -1.38
CA GLU A 73 8.43 9.51 -0.44
C GLU A 73 8.31 9.99 1.01
N PHE A 74 7.98 9.05 1.91
CA PHE A 74 7.86 9.26 3.35
C PHE A 74 8.71 8.25 4.10
N ALA A 75 9.44 8.73 5.11
CA ALA A 75 10.30 7.91 5.95
C ALA A 75 9.57 7.29 7.16
N ASP A 76 8.34 7.72 7.45
CA ASP A 76 7.50 7.25 8.56
C ASP A 76 6.10 6.85 8.10
N TYR A 77 5.33 6.19 8.98
CA TYR A 77 3.98 5.74 8.68
C TYR A 77 2.88 6.75 9.04
N ASN A 78 3.20 7.83 9.75
CA ASN A 78 2.19 8.75 10.28
C ASN A 78 1.69 9.74 9.22
N GLN A 79 2.62 10.26 8.40
CA GLN A 79 2.32 11.35 7.47
C GLN A 79 1.47 10.94 6.26
N PRO A 80 1.65 9.77 5.59
CA PRO A 80 0.98 9.51 4.32
C PRO A 80 -0.55 9.54 4.40
N ASN A 81 -1.15 9.00 5.48
CA ASN A 81 -2.61 9.00 5.64
C ASN A 81 -3.17 10.39 5.95
N LEU A 82 -2.46 11.19 6.75
CA LEU A 82 -2.84 12.58 7.03
C LEU A 82 -2.81 13.42 5.75
N ARG A 83 -1.75 13.30 4.95
CA ARG A 83 -1.61 13.99 3.67
C ARG A 83 -2.67 13.58 2.65
N LEU A 84 -3.04 12.30 2.64
CA LEU A 84 -4.13 11.81 1.80
C LEU A 84 -5.49 12.38 2.22
N ALA A 85 -5.77 12.41 3.52
CA ALA A 85 -6.99 13.00 4.07
C ALA A 85 -7.11 14.50 3.76
N ASP A 86 -5.99 15.23 3.84
CA ASP A 86 -5.88 16.67 3.52
C ASP A 86 -5.92 16.96 2.02
N LYS A 87 -5.93 15.94 1.15
CA LYS A 87 -5.90 16.03 -0.32
C LYS A 87 -4.58 16.60 -0.88
N ASP A 88 -3.50 16.53 -0.14
CA ASP A 88 -2.14 16.81 -0.61
C ASP A 88 -1.63 15.67 -1.51
N LEU A 89 -2.21 14.48 -1.35
CA LEU A 89 -2.01 13.28 -2.16
C LEU A 89 -3.33 12.82 -2.78
N ASP A 90 -3.25 12.16 -3.92
CA ASP A 90 -4.38 11.50 -4.58
C ASP A 90 -4.57 10.07 -4.11
N ALA A 91 -3.48 9.40 -3.76
CA ALA A 91 -3.43 8.06 -3.20
C ALA A 91 -2.20 7.90 -2.31
N ASN A 92 -2.15 6.84 -1.51
CA ASN A 92 -0.90 6.37 -0.92
C ASN A 92 -0.74 4.84 -1.07
N TYR A 93 0.51 4.41 -1.09
CA TYR A 93 0.92 3.02 -1.21
C TYR A 93 2.12 2.81 -0.30
N PHE A 94 1.88 2.38 0.96
CA PHE A 94 2.92 2.21 1.99
C PHE A 94 2.50 1.27 3.13
N GLN A 95 1.21 0.91 3.22
CA GLN A 95 0.57 0.31 4.38
C GLN A 95 -0.23 -0.94 4.03
N HIS A 96 -0.48 -1.75 5.04
CA HIS A 96 -1.38 -2.90 4.96
C HIS A 96 -2.78 -2.57 5.50
N ILE A 97 -3.76 -3.43 5.19
CA ILE A 97 -5.17 -3.23 5.56
C ILE A 97 -5.38 -2.93 7.05
N PRO A 98 -4.88 -3.75 8.01
CA PRO A 98 -5.10 -3.47 9.43
C PRO A 98 -4.55 -2.11 9.89
N TYR A 99 -3.44 -1.64 9.32
CA TYR A 99 -2.88 -0.32 9.63
C TYR A 99 -3.80 0.80 9.14
N LEU A 100 -4.29 0.73 7.89
CA LEU A 100 -5.23 1.71 7.36
C LEU A 100 -6.48 1.82 8.24
N GLU A 101 -7.06 0.67 8.61
CA GLU A 101 -8.29 0.62 9.41
C GLU A 101 -8.07 1.21 10.82
N SER A 102 -7.02 0.79 11.52
CA SER A 102 -6.70 1.31 12.86
C SER A 102 -6.40 2.80 12.82
N PHE A 103 -5.48 3.23 11.94
CA PHE A 103 -5.08 4.63 11.84
C PHE A 103 -6.25 5.54 11.45
N SER A 104 -7.10 5.11 10.51
CA SER A 104 -8.28 5.87 10.09
C SER A 104 -9.29 6.01 11.21
N ASN A 105 -9.53 4.96 12.00
CA ASN A 105 -10.41 5.00 13.17
C ASN A 105 -9.88 5.96 14.24
N ASP A 106 -8.59 5.83 14.59
CA ASP A 106 -7.97 6.62 15.67
C ASP A 106 -7.93 8.12 15.34
N HIS A 107 -7.79 8.46 14.06
CA HIS A 107 -7.69 9.85 13.58
C HIS A 107 -8.99 10.36 12.95
N ASN A 108 -10.06 9.53 12.92
CA ASN A 108 -11.34 9.84 12.29
C ASN A 108 -11.18 10.29 10.83
N LEU A 109 -10.40 9.51 10.05
CA LEU A 109 -10.15 9.77 8.63
C LEU A 109 -11.11 8.96 7.76
N ASP A 110 -11.57 9.57 6.66
CA ASP A 110 -12.43 8.94 5.67
C ASP A 110 -11.58 8.44 4.49
N LEU A 111 -10.88 7.33 4.72
CA LEU A 111 -10.00 6.66 3.78
C LEU A 111 -10.47 5.24 3.50
N THR A 112 -10.20 4.75 2.29
CA THR A 112 -10.48 3.38 1.88
C THR A 112 -9.35 2.86 0.99
N TYR A 113 -9.37 1.56 0.65
CA TYR A 113 -8.40 1.01 -0.29
C TYR A 113 -9.06 0.48 -1.56
N THR A 114 -8.30 0.47 -2.65
CA THR A 114 -8.79 0.12 -3.99
C THR A 114 -8.14 -1.12 -4.57
N ALA A 115 -6.89 -1.41 -4.18
CA ALA A 115 -6.14 -2.55 -4.69
C ALA A 115 -5.29 -3.19 -3.60
N LYS A 116 -5.17 -4.52 -3.67
CA LYS A 116 -4.20 -5.34 -2.95
C LYS A 116 -3.01 -5.58 -3.86
N VAL A 117 -1.80 -5.22 -3.43
CA VAL A 117 -0.64 -5.22 -4.34
C VAL A 117 0.39 -6.27 -3.93
N HIS A 118 0.85 -6.29 -2.67
CA HIS A 118 1.88 -7.24 -2.26
C HIS A 118 1.82 -7.55 -0.77
N ILE A 119 2.59 -8.56 -0.36
CA ILE A 119 2.81 -8.94 1.03
C ILE A 119 4.28 -8.75 1.36
N GLU A 120 4.55 -8.23 2.56
CA GLU A 120 5.87 -8.07 3.14
C GLU A 120 5.95 -8.87 4.44
N PRO A 121 6.50 -10.10 4.45
CA PRO A 121 6.69 -10.86 5.68
C PRO A 121 7.55 -10.10 6.68
N MET A 122 7.06 -9.90 7.91
CA MET A 122 7.81 -9.26 8.99
C MET A 122 8.89 -10.22 9.51
N GLY A 123 10.04 -9.70 9.95
CA GLY A 123 11.14 -10.53 10.42
C GLY A 123 11.71 -10.14 11.77
N ILE A 124 12.33 -11.10 12.46
CA ILE A 124 13.16 -10.88 13.65
C ILE A 124 14.62 -10.83 13.20
N TYR A 125 15.32 -9.76 13.54
CA TYR A 125 16.70 -9.50 13.13
C TYR A 125 17.60 -9.28 14.34
N SER A 126 18.90 -9.59 14.19
CA SER A 126 19.92 -9.31 15.19
C SER A 126 21.29 -9.10 14.56
N GLU A 127 22.09 -8.23 15.18
CA GLU A 127 23.52 -8.10 14.90
C GLU A 127 24.38 -8.91 15.89
N LYS A 128 23.78 -9.42 16.99
CA LYS A 128 24.50 -10.06 18.11
C LYS A 128 24.43 -11.57 18.09
N ILE A 129 23.32 -12.14 17.61
CA ILE A 129 23.08 -13.59 17.55
C ILE A 129 22.79 -14.03 16.12
N LYS A 130 22.98 -15.31 15.84
CA LYS A 130 22.75 -15.91 14.53
C LYS A 130 21.62 -16.92 14.51
N ASP A 131 21.17 -17.34 15.68
CA ASP A 131 20.04 -18.23 15.86
C ASP A 131 19.19 -17.73 17.03
N ILE A 132 17.87 -17.82 16.92
CA ILE A 132 16.93 -17.33 17.93
C ILE A 132 17.09 -18.07 19.27
N SER A 133 17.61 -19.31 19.26
CA SER A 133 17.89 -20.08 20.46
C SER A 133 19.03 -19.52 21.31
N GLU A 134 19.89 -18.66 20.74
CA GLU A 134 21.01 -18.01 21.45
C GLU A 134 20.54 -16.81 22.31
N LEU A 135 19.26 -16.44 22.27
CA LEU A 135 18.73 -15.39 23.14
C LEU A 135 18.92 -15.77 24.62
N GLU A 136 19.58 -14.91 25.37
CA GLU A 136 19.81 -15.06 26.81
C GLU A 136 18.56 -14.68 27.63
N ASP A 137 18.48 -15.15 28.87
CA ASP A 137 17.44 -14.75 29.81
C ASP A 137 17.56 -13.24 30.12
N GLY A 138 16.45 -12.54 30.07
CA GLY A 138 16.40 -11.07 30.29
C GLY A 138 16.85 -10.26 29.09
N ALA A 139 17.09 -10.88 27.93
CA ALA A 139 17.44 -10.18 26.69
C ALA A 139 16.38 -9.16 26.29
N GLU A 140 16.83 -8.04 25.74
CA GLU A 140 15.95 -6.99 25.23
C GLU A 140 15.63 -7.19 23.76
N ILE A 141 14.31 -7.14 23.42
CA ILE A 141 13.80 -7.22 22.04
C ILE A 141 13.00 -5.95 21.77
N ALA A 142 13.38 -5.22 20.73
CA ALA A 142 12.65 -4.05 20.27
C ALA A 142 11.55 -4.44 19.25
N ILE A 143 10.37 -3.81 19.35
CA ILE A 143 9.23 -4.03 18.46
C ILE A 143 8.62 -2.69 18.03
N PRO A 144 7.81 -2.64 16.93
CA PRO A 144 7.06 -1.45 16.57
C PRO A 144 6.07 -1.01 17.66
N ASN A 145 5.89 0.30 17.82
CA ASN A 145 5.00 0.89 18.84
C ASN A 145 3.60 1.24 18.32
N ASP A 146 3.33 1.10 17.01
CA ASP A 146 1.97 1.25 16.53
C ASP A 146 1.13 0.01 16.83
N PRO A 147 -0.19 0.16 17.09
CA PRO A 147 -1.02 -0.92 17.59
C PRO A 147 -1.00 -2.18 16.72
N THR A 148 -1.02 -2.02 15.40
CA THR A 148 -1.14 -3.15 14.47
C THR A 148 0.19 -3.87 14.23
N ASN A 149 1.30 -3.14 14.07
CA ASN A 149 2.62 -3.76 13.92
C ASN A 149 3.19 -4.24 15.26
N GLY A 150 2.87 -3.58 16.38
CA GLY A 150 3.18 -4.08 17.73
C GLY A 150 2.54 -5.42 18.00
N GLY A 151 1.22 -5.55 17.77
CA GLY A 151 0.49 -6.81 17.91
C GLY A 151 1.03 -7.90 16.97
N ARG A 152 1.29 -7.55 15.70
CA ARG A 152 1.91 -8.44 14.71
C ARG A 152 3.29 -8.95 15.17
N ALA A 153 4.11 -8.07 15.74
CA ALA A 153 5.42 -8.43 16.27
C ALA A 153 5.30 -9.42 17.44
N LEU A 154 4.35 -9.21 18.36
CA LEU A 154 4.10 -10.15 19.46
C LEU A 154 3.65 -11.53 18.96
N ILE A 155 2.79 -11.56 17.92
CA ILE A 155 2.39 -12.82 17.27
C ILE A 155 3.60 -13.54 16.66
N LEU A 156 4.51 -12.81 16.00
CA LEU A 156 5.72 -13.40 15.43
C LEU A 156 6.66 -13.94 16.53
N LEU A 157 6.80 -13.25 17.67
CA LEU A 157 7.56 -13.72 18.82
C LEU A 157 6.93 -14.97 19.45
N GLU A 158 5.60 -15.06 19.49
CA GLU A 158 4.88 -16.25 19.93
C GLU A 158 5.12 -17.43 18.96
N GLN A 159 5.02 -17.20 17.65
CA GLN A 159 5.33 -18.23 16.63
C GLN A 159 6.78 -18.72 16.71
N ALA A 160 7.70 -17.85 17.11
CA ALA A 160 9.09 -18.22 17.38
C ALA A 160 9.28 -18.98 18.71
N GLY A 161 8.22 -19.18 19.50
CA GLY A 161 8.27 -19.89 20.79
C GLY A 161 8.93 -19.10 21.93
N LEU A 162 9.04 -17.77 21.78
CA LEU A 162 9.74 -16.92 22.76
C LEU A 162 8.83 -16.45 23.89
N LEU A 163 7.55 -16.29 23.62
CA LEU A 163 6.53 -15.84 24.58
C LEU A 163 5.18 -16.45 24.20
N LYS A 164 4.17 -16.23 25.04
CA LYS A 164 2.79 -16.57 24.72
C LYS A 164 1.90 -15.39 25.02
N ILE A 165 1.01 -15.06 24.10
CA ILE A 165 -0.01 -14.02 24.26
C ILE A 165 -1.34 -14.62 24.67
N LYS A 166 -2.20 -13.83 25.32
CA LYS A 166 -3.54 -14.21 25.73
C LYS A 166 -4.36 -14.67 24.53
N GLU A 167 -5.05 -15.79 24.65
CA GLU A 167 -5.88 -16.34 23.58
C GLU A 167 -6.99 -15.36 23.16
N GLY A 168 -7.21 -15.25 21.86
CA GLY A 168 -8.29 -14.46 21.25
C GLY A 168 -8.03 -12.96 21.09
N VAL A 169 -6.88 -12.42 21.54
CA VAL A 169 -6.55 -10.99 21.32
C VAL A 169 -6.10 -10.71 19.88
N GLY A 170 -5.47 -11.69 19.19
CA GLY A 170 -5.09 -11.58 17.79
C GLY A 170 -4.19 -10.37 17.49
N ILE A 171 -4.46 -9.70 16.37
CA ILE A 171 -3.64 -8.57 15.88
C ILE A 171 -3.70 -7.32 16.77
N THR A 172 -4.57 -7.27 17.76
CA THR A 172 -4.68 -6.16 18.72
C THR A 172 -3.90 -6.43 20.01
N ALA A 173 -3.08 -7.48 20.05
CA ALA A 173 -2.26 -7.83 21.21
C ALA A 173 -1.32 -6.68 21.58
N THR A 174 -1.16 -6.47 22.89
CA THR A 174 -0.25 -5.51 23.50
C THR A 174 0.74 -6.24 24.40
N VAL A 175 1.80 -5.57 24.84
CA VAL A 175 2.75 -6.15 25.81
C VAL A 175 2.09 -6.59 27.15
N TYR A 176 0.93 -6.04 27.47
CA TYR A 176 0.15 -6.44 28.66
C TYR A 176 -0.61 -7.76 28.48
N ASP A 177 -0.72 -8.25 27.24
CA ASP A 177 -1.38 -9.52 26.93
C ASP A 177 -0.40 -10.70 26.94
N ILE A 178 0.89 -10.48 27.25
CA ILE A 178 1.87 -11.55 27.42
C ILE A 178 1.56 -12.34 28.68
N VAL A 179 1.21 -13.62 28.54
CA VAL A 179 0.84 -14.51 29.64
C VAL A 179 1.98 -15.48 30.03
N GLU A 180 2.89 -15.80 29.12
CA GLU A 180 4.10 -16.57 29.38
C GLU A 180 5.31 -15.89 28.73
N ASN A 181 6.40 -15.77 29.48
CA ASN A 181 7.67 -15.21 29.03
C ASN A 181 8.82 -15.97 29.74
N PRO A 182 9.11 -17.21 29.29
CA PRO A 182 10.00 -18.11 30.02
C PRO A 182 11.44 -17.60 30.13
N LYS A 183 11.88 -16.77 29.20
CA LYS A 183 13.21 -16.15 29.21
C LYS A 183 13.24 -14.76 29.86
N ASN A 184 12.14 -14.30 30.44
CA ASN A 184 12.01 -12.96 31.03
C ASN A 184 12.46 -11.85 30.06
N LEU A 185 12.16 -11.98 28.77
CA LEU A 185 12.54 -11.02 27.73
C LEU A 185 11.97 -9.64 28.05
N LYS A 186 12.74 -8.61 27.81
CA LYS A 186 12.30 -7.21 27.91
C LYS A 186 11.82 -6.75 26.55
N ILE A 187 10.55 -6.41 26.45
CA ILE A 187 9.96 -5.92 25.21
C ILE A 187 9.96 -4.39 25.26
N THR A 188 10.66 -3.77 24.31
CA THR A 188 10.76 -2.30 24.18
C THR A 188 10.06 -1.87 22.90
N GLU A 189 9.04 -1.03 23.04
CA GLU A 189 8.24 -0.51 21.93
C GLU A 189 8.88 0.79 21.40
N LEU A 190 9.23 0.81 20.10
CA LEU A 190 9.87 1.94 19.43
C LEU A 190 9.17 2.23 18.09
N GLU A 191 9.33 3.46 17.61
CA GLU A 191 8.88 3.82 16.26
C GLU A 191 9.53 2.89 15.22
N ALA A 192 8.71 2.29 14.33
CA ALA A 192 9.13 1.27 13.39
C ALA A 192 10.34 1.69 12.54
N ALA A 193 10.39 2.97 12.10
CA ALA A 193 11.51 3.53 11.32
C ALA A 193 12.85 3.56 12.09
N THR A 194 12.85 3.43 13.41
CA THR A 194 14.06 3.46 14.24
C THR A 194 14.66 2.09 14.48
N LEU A 195 13.86 1.02 14.35
CA LEU A 195 14.24 -0.34 14.72
C LEU A 195 15.52 -0.86 14.06
N PRO A 196 15.79 -0.65 12.76
CA PRO A 196 17.04 -1.10 12.17
C PRO A 196 18.29 -0.47 12.80
N ARG A 197 18.15 0.76 13.32
CA ARG A 197 19.29 1.51 13.89
C ARG A 197 19.65 1.12 15.31
N VAL A 198 18.73 0.47 16.02
CA VAL A 198 18.96 0.04 17.42
C VAL A 198 19.43 -1.40 17.53
N LEU A 199 19.62 -2.12 16.42
CA LEU A 199 20.06 -3.53 16.44
C LEU A 199 21.37 -3.76 17.18
N GLY A 200 22.31 -2.78 17.13
CA GLY A 200 23.55 -2.83 17.89
C GLY A 200 23.33 -2.70 19.41
N ASP A 201 22.24 -2.13 19.88
CA ASP A 201 21.96 -1.87 21.29
C ASP A 201 21.16 -3.02 21.93
N VAL A 202 20.18 -3.58 21.23
CA VAL A 202 19.29 -4.67 21.70
C VAL A 202 19.80 -6.05 21.31
N ALA A 203 19.23 -7.11 21.88
CA ALA A 203 19.56 -8.48 21.49
C ALA A 203 18.95 -8.86 20.13
N ALA A 204 17.74 -8.40 19.86
CA ALA A 204 17.05 -8.55 18.58
C ALA A 204 16.00 -7.46 18.40
N ALA A 205 15.53 -7.26 17.18
CA ALA A 205 14.37 -6.40 16.88
C ALA A 205 13.43 -7.07 15.87
N VAL A 206 12.14 -6.85 16.03
CA VAL A 206 11.13 -7.24 15.05
C VAL A 206 10.91 -6.06 14.10
N ILE A 207 11.26 -6.23 12.83
CA ILE A 207 11.33 -5.13 11.86
C ILE A 207 10.42 -5.40 10.67
N ASN A 208 9.63 -4.40 10.28
CA ASN A 208 8.87 -4.41 9.04
C ASN A 208 9.81 -4.50 7.83
N SER A 209 9.43 -5.28 6.82
CA SER A 209 10.31 -5.59 5.69
C SER A 209 10.74 -4.38 4.89
N ASN A 210 9.90 -3.36 4.71
CA ASN A 210 10.31 -2.13 4.03
C ASN A 210 11.50 -1.46 4.73
N TYR A 211 11.49 -1.35 6.07
CA TYR A 211 12.62 -0.79 6.84
C TYR A 211 13.84 -1.72 6.87
N ALA A 212 13.62 -3.04 6.88
CA ALA A 212 14.71 -4.00 6.76
C ALA A 212 15.40 -3.87 5.37
N LEU A 213 14.62 -3.81 4.29
CA LEU A 213 15.13 -3.62 2.93
C LEU A 213 15.87 -2.27 2.77
N GLU A 214 15.34 -1.17 3.34
CA GLU A 214 15.98 0.14 3.33
C GLU A 214 17.32 0.09 4.07
N ALA A 215 17.40 -0.62 5.19
CA ALA A 215 18.63 -0.90 5.93
C ALA A 215 19.55 -1.94 5.27
N LYS A 216 19.22 -2.41 4.05
CA LYS A 216 19.99 -3.37 3.24
C LYS A 216 19.99 -4.82 3.77
N PHE A 217 19.09 -5.16 4.66
CA PHE A 217 18.81 -6.56 4.97
C PHE A 217 18.04 -7.21 3.82
N VAL A 218 18.26 -8.49 3.64
CA VAL A 218 17.48 -9.36 2.74
C VAL A 218 16.61 -10.25 3.62
N PRO A 219 15.31 -9.94 3.82
CA PRO A 219 14.44 -10.63 4.78
C PRO A 219 14.53 -12.17 4.71
N THR A 220 14.54 -12.75 3.52
CA THR A 220 14.65 -14.22 3.32
C THR A 220 15.99 -14.83 3.70
N LYS A 221 17.04 -14.03 3.98
CA LYS A 221 18.38 -14.50 4.30
C LYS A 221 18.85 -14.06 5.69
N ASP A 222 18.48 -12.82 6.06
CA ASP A 222 19.07 -12.15 7.23
C ASP A 222 18.15 -12.20 8.45
N ALA A 223 16.85 -12.49 8.27
CA ALA A 223 15.94 -12.67 9.39
C ALA A 223 16.25 -13.99 10.12
N LEU A 224 16.34 -13.93 11.46
CA LEU A 224 16.43 -15.13 12.32
C LEU A 224 15.12 -15.94 12.26
N VAL A 225 14.00 -15.23 12.19
CA VAL A 225 12.65 -15.77 11.97
C VAL A 225 11.93 -14.85 11.01
N LEU A 226 11.30 -15.40 9.99
CA LEU A 226 10.51 -14.67 9.02
C LEU A 226 9.05 -15.13 9.10
N GLU A 227 8.13 -14.18 9.11
CA GLU A 227 6.69 -14.44 9.09
C GLU A 227 6.26 -15.25 7.86
N SER A 228 5.27 -16.13 8.01
CA SER A 228 4.70 -16.85 6.89
C SER A 228 3.91 -15.90 5.96
N PRO A 229 4.11 -15.96 4.65
CA PRO A 229 3.26 -15.22 3.72
C PRO A 229 1.89 -15.86 3.50
N GLN A 230 1.67 -17.11 3.97
CA GLN A 230 0.41 -17.83 3.79
C GLN A 230 -0.64 -17.32 4.80
N ASP A 231 -1.87 -17.10 4.30
CA ASP A 231 -2.99 -16.58 5.10
C ASP A 231 -2.67 -15.28 5.85
N ASN A 232 -1.75 -14.49 5.28
CA ASN A 232 -1.24 -13.26 5.89
C ASN A 232 -2.22 -12.09 5.68
N PRO A 233 -2.79 -11.51 6.76
CA PRO A 233 -3.75 -10.41 6.65
C PRO A 233 -3.12 -9.06 6.30
N TYR A 234 -1.78 -8.96 6.35
CA TYR A 234 -1.04 -7.72 6.20
C TYR A 234 -0.69 -7.41 4.74
N VAL A 235 -1.69 -7.54 3.85
CA VAL A 235 -1.52 -7.20 2.44
C VAL A 235 -1.37 -5.69 2.28
N ASN A 236 -0.34 -5.26 1.60
CA ASN A 236 -0.09 -3.87 1.24
C ASN A 236 -1.02 -3.42 0.12
N ILE A 237 -1.54 -2.21 0.24
CA ILE A 237 -2.69 -1.70 -0.50
C ILE A 237 -2.44 -0.31 -1.08
N LEU A 238 -3.12 -0.01 -2.19
CA LEU A 238 -3.30 1.35 -2.67
C LEU A 238 -4.52 1.95 -1.97
N ALA A 239 -4.31 2.96 -1.13
CA ALA A 239 -5.38 3.67 -0.43
C ALA A 239 -5.69 5.01 -1.09
N VAL A 240 -6.96 5.40 -1.01
CA VAL A 240 -7.50 6.66 -1.53
C VAL A 240 -8.46 7.28 -0.50
N LYS A 241 -8.81 8.55 -0.67
CA LYS A 241 -9.94 9.14 0.04
C LYS A 241 -11.24 8.50 -0.45
N SER A 242 -12.16 8.18 0.47
CA SER A 242 -13.47 7.61 0.13
C SER A 242 -14.21 8.48 -0.91
N GLY A 243 -14.81 7.81 -1.89
CA GLY A 243 -15.46 8.44 -3.04
C GLY A 243 -14.56 8.66 -4.26
N ARG A 244 -13.24 8.36 -4.16
CA ARG A 244 -12.30 8.45 -5.30
C ARG A 244 -11.94 7.09 -5.91
N GLU A 245 -12.59 6.02 -5.49
CA GLU A 245 -12.30 4.65 -5.93
C GLU A 245 -12.53 4.44 -7.44
N GLN A 246 -13.39 5.26 -8.04
CA GLN A 246 -13.73 5.20 -9.46
C GLN A 246 -13.08 6.32 -10.30
N ASP A 247 -12.15 7.08 -9.71
CA ASP A 247 -11.37 8.08 -10.46
C ASP A 247 -10.61 7.39 -11.61
N PRO A 248 -10.74 7.85 -12.87
CA PRO A 248 -10.12 7.20 -14.02
C PRO A 248 -8.60 7.04 -13.91
N ALA A 249 -7.89 8.04 -13.35
CA ALA A 249 -6.44 7.97 -13.14
C ALA A 249 -6.07 6.93 -12.07
N ILE A 250 -6.87 6.83 -11.00
CA ILE A 250 -6.71 5.79 -9.97
C ILE A 250 -6.96 4.40 -10.56
N LEU A 251 -8.03 4.21 -11.33
CA LEU A 251 -8.33 2.93 -11.98
C LEU A 251 -7.20 2.49 -12.94
N LYS A 252 -6.59 3.45 -13.65
CA LYS A 252 -5.44 3.17 -14.50
C LYS A 252 -4.22 2.76 -13.69
N LEU A 253 -3.92 3.48 -12.59
CA LEU A 253 -2.85 3.11 -11.67
C LEU A 253 -3.06 1.70 -11.10
N ILE A 254 -4.28 1.35 -10.65
CA ILE A 254 -4.62 0.00 -10.17
C ILE A 254 -4.30 -1.05 -11.22
N THR A 255 -4.77 -0.84 -12.46
CA THR A 255 -4.55 -1.78 -13.57
C THR A 255 -3.07 -2.05 -13.80
N LEU A 256 -2.24 -1.01 -13.75
CA LEU A 256 -0.80 -1.13 -13.95
C LEU A 256 -0.08 -1.73 -12.74
N LEU A 257 -0.45 -1.33 -11.51
CA LEU A 257 0.12 -1.89 -10.28
C LEU A 257 -0.16 -3.38 -10.10
N THR A 258 -1.23 -3.89 -10.70
CA THR A 258 -1.61 -5.31 -10.65
C THR A 258 -1.33 -6.04 -11.97
N SER A 259 -0.44 -5.51 -12.79
CA SER A 259 -0.06 -6.07 -14.09
C SER A 259 0.96 -7.21 -13.97
N PRO A 260 1.05 -8.07 -15.01
CA PRO A 260 2.10 -9.10 -15.08
C PRO A 260 3.52 -8.54 -15.01
N GLU A 261 3.75 -7.32 -15.51
CA GLU A 261 5.04 -6.64 -15.45
C GLU A 261 5.45 -6.32 -14.01
N VAL A 262 4.54 -5.78 -13.20
CA VAL A 262 4.78 -5.51 -11.78
C VAL A 262 4.98 -6.81 -11.01
N LYS A 263 4.20 -7.86 -11.33
CA LYS A 263 4.40 -9.19 -10.74
C LYS A 263 5.81 -9.71 -10.99
N ALA A 264 6.26 -9.71 -12.24
CA ALA A 264 7.60 -10.16 -12.61
C ALA A 264 8.69 -9.34 -11.92
N PHE A 265 8.54 -8.01 -11.86
CA PHE A 265 9.48 -7.14 -11.17
C PHE A 265 9.60 -7.48 -9.67
N ILE A 266 8.46 -7.67 -8.97
CA ILE A 266 8.46 -8.03 -7.54
C ILE A 266 9.17 -9.37 -7.33
N GLU A 267 8.82 -10.39 -8.11
CA GLU A 267 9.39 -11.75 -8.00
C GLU A 267 10.90 -11.75 -8.26
N GLU A 268 11.36 -11.06 -9.30
CA GLU A 268 12.76 -11.00 -9.68
C GLU A 268 13.58 -10.18 -8.67
N LYS A 269 13.12 -8.97 -8.34
CA LYS A 269 13.90 -8.05 -7.52
C LYS A 269 14.01 -8.46 -6.07
N TYR A 270 12.89 -8.91 -5.47
CA TYR A 270 12.84 -9.17 -4.02
C TYR A 270 12.99 -10.64 -3.64
N SER A 271 12.95 -11.57 -4.62
CA SER A 271 13.28 -12.99 -4.43
C SER A 271 12.62 -13.62 -3.18
N GLY A 272 11.31 -13.35 -2.98
CA GLY A 272 10.50 -13.85 -1.86
C GLY A 272 10.51 -12.97 -0.61
N SER A 273 11.32 -11.91 -0.54
CA SER A 273 11.25 -10.92 0.55
C SER A 273 10.01 -10.02 0.44
N VAL A 274 9.50 -9.86 -0.77
CA VAL A 274 8.22 -9.23 -1.12
C VAL A 274 7.50 -10.15 -2.11
N LEU A 275 6.21 -10.36 -1.93
CA LEU A 275 5.44 -11.28 -2.76
C LEU A 275 4.21 -10.58 -3.35
N PRO A 276 3.90 -10.76 -4.64
CA PRO A 276 2.69 -10.21 -5.24
C PRO A 276 1.44 -10.82 -4.60
N ALA A 277 0.41 -9.98 -4.34
CA ALA A 277 -0.88 -10.40 -3.76
C ALA A 277 -2.03 -10.38 -4.79
N PHE A 278 -1.69 -10.47 -6.08
CA PHE A 278 -2.63 -10.45 -7.21
C PHE A 278 -2.20 -11.46 -8.29
N GLY A 279 -3.13 -11.80 -9.18
CA GLY A 279 -2.84 -12.61 -10.37
C GLY A 279 -2.60 -14.11 -10.09
N ASN A 280 -3.21 -14.65 -9.02
CA ASN A 280 -3.27 -16.09 -8.74
C ASN A 280 -4.54 -16.70 -9.32
#